data_d763ace4fcb6e19d7937a23f916a5800
#
_entry.id   d763ace4fcb6e19d7937a23f916a5800
#
_cell.length_a   1.000
_cell.length_b   1.000
_cell.length_c   1.000
_cell.angle_alpha   90.00
_cell.angle_beta   90.00
_cell.angle_gamma   90.00
#
_symmetry.space_group_name_H-M   'P 1'
#
loop_
_entity.id
_entity.type
_entity.pdbx_description
1 polymer ?
#
loop_
_entity_poly.entity_id
_entity_poly.type
_entity_poly.pdbx_seq_one_letter_code
_entity_poly.pdbx_strand_id
1 'polypeptide(L)'
;MTRQSEQILENELVKQLQSLGHSFVEIRDEDALVANLKSQLEKQNKLKLSDKEFAKVLNHLNKGNVFERAKILRDKMQLTKEDGTSVYIEFLNQEHWCQNQFQVTNQVTMEGVYKNRYDVTLLVNGMPLVQIELKRRGLEMKEAFNQTLRYKRHSFASGHGLYQFIQLFVISNGVNTKYYANNKDQSFKQTFYWSDKDNKKITQLKDFANEFLEPCHISKMICKYIVLAETDKILMVLRPYQYYATENIIE
;
A
#
# COMPACT_ATOMS: atom_id res chain seq x y z
N MET A 1 -11.10 17.99 26.84
CA MET A 1 -10.76 17.64 25.44
C MET A 1 -11.49 16.36 25.09
N THR A 2 -12.46 16.40 24.19
CA THR A 2 -13.24 15.24 23.74
C THR A 2 -12.29 14.25 23.07
N ARG A 3 -12.30 13.01 23.53
CA ARG A 3 -11.50 11.93 22.90
C ARG A 3 -12.05 11.68 21.50
N GLN A 4 -11.28 12.04 20.47
CA GLN A 4 -11.62 11.73 19.10
C GLN A 4 -11.62 10.20 18.92
N SER A 5 -12.73 9.64 18.44
CA SER A 5 -12.83 8.20 18.17
C SER A 5 -11.95 7.79 16.98
N GLU A 6 -11.51 6.55 16.93
CA GLU A 6 -10.77 6.00 15.77
C GLU A 6 -11.56 6.20 14.48
N GLN A 7 -12.88 6.00 14.51
CA GLN A 7 -13.77 6.19 13.36
C GLN A 7 -13.79 7.63 12.82
N ILE A 8 -13.74 8.65 13.70
CA ILE A 8 -13.69 10.05 13.25
C ILE A 8 -12.36 10.31 12.55
N LEU A 9 -11.26 9.86 13.16
CA LEU A 9 -9.91 10.00 12.58
C LEU A 9 -9.80 9.32 11.22
N GLU A 10 -10.38 8.13 11.08
CA GLU A 10 -10.44 7.39 9.82
C GLU A 10 -11.24 8.14 8.76
N ASN A 11 -12.44 8.61 9.10
CA ASN A 11 -13.30 9.35 8.17
C ASN A 11 -12.65 10.67 7.71
N GLU A 12 -11.95 11.37 8.61
CA GLU A 12 -11.21 12.60 8.28
C GLU A 12 -10.05 12.29 7.34
N LEU A 13 -9.29 11.21 7.61
CA LEU A 13 -8.19 10.79 6.74
C LEU A 13 -8.68 10.41 5.35
N VAL A 14 -9.76 9.61 5.23
CA VAL A 14 -10.33 9.22 3.93
C VAL A 14 -10.75 10.45 3.13
N LYS A 15 -11.45 11.41 3.75
CA LYS A 15 -11.83 12.67 3.09
C LYS A 15 -10.61 13.48 2.63
N GLN A 16 -9.57 13.54 3.45
CA GLN A 16 -8.34 14.22 3.10
C GLN A 16 -7.64 13.54 1.91
N LEU A 17 -7.52 12.22 1.92
CA LEU A 17 -6.93 11.44 0.83
C LEU A 17 -7.70 11.65 -0.48
N GLN A 18 -9.03 11.72 -0.42
CA GLN A 18 -9.85 12.08 -1.59
C GLN A 18 -9.52 13.49 -2.10
N SER A 19 -9.36 14.46 -1.22
CA SER A 19 -8.99 15.84 -1.61
C SER A 19 -7.58 15.92 -2.20
N LEU A 20 -6.69 14.98 -1.88
CA LEU A 20 -5.36 14.87 -2.44
C LEU A 20 -5.33 14.14 -3.81
N GLY A 21 -6.44 13.53 -4.24
CA GLY A 21 -6.53 12.88 -5.54
C GLY A 21 -6.71 11.36 -5.52
N HIS A 22 -6.86 10.74 -4.35
CA HIS A 22 -7.24 9.34 -4.26
C HIS A 22 -8.74 9.16 -4.53
N SER A 23 -9.11 8.31 -5.46
CA SER A 23 -10.52 7.95 -5.68
C SER A 23 -11.00 7.00 -4.58
N PHE A 24 -12.09 7.34 -3.88
CA PHE A 24 -12.67 6.40 -2.93
C PHE A 24 -13.33 5.23 -3.66
N VAL A 25 -13.09 4.02 -3.18
CA VAL A 25 -13.75 2.80 -3.66
C VAL A 25 -14.24 1.99 -2.46
N GLU A 26 -15.49 1.56 -2.51
CA GLU A 26 -16.07 0.70 -1.49
C GLU A 26 -15.68 -0.75 -1.77
N ILE A 27 -14.80 -1.30 -0.94
CA ILE A 27 -14.37 -2.69 -1.00
C ILE A 27 -14.70 -3.33 0.34
N ARG A 28 -15.70 -4.21 0.35
CA ARG A 28 -16.18 -4.84 1.59
C ARG A 28 -15.46 -6.14 1.92
N ASP A 29 -15.03 -6.86 0.89
CA ASP A 29 -14.48 -8.21 0.96
C ASP A 29 -13.44 -8.45 -0.13
N GLU A 30 -12.94 -9.67 -0.19
CA GLU A 30 -11.93 -10.07 -1.16
C GLU A 30 -12.45 -10.13 -2.59
N ASP A 31 -13.68 -10.58 -2.81
CA ASP A 31 -14.23 -10.68 -4.16
C ASP A 31 -14.35 -9.29 -4.80
N ALA A 32 -14.80 -8.30 -4.01
CA ALA A 32 -14.84 -6.90 -4.43
C ALA A 32 -13.42 -6.36 -4.72
N LEU A 33 -12.41 -6.75 -3.92
CA LEU A 33 -11.02 -6.36 -4.14
C LEU A 33 -10.46 -6.95 -5.43
N VAL A 34 -10.73 -8.23 -5.70
CA VAL A 34 -10.31 -8.92 -6.93
C VAL A 34 -10.99 -8.32 -8.16
N ALA A 35 -12.29 -8.03 -8.08
CA ALA A 35 -13.03 -7.38 -9.17
C ALA A 35 -12.49 -5.96 -9.46
N ASN A 36 -12.20 -5.19 -8.41
CA ASN A 36 -11.56 -3.88 -8.54
C ASN A 36 -10.19 -4.00 -9.19
N LEU A 37 -9.36 -4.95 -8.77
CA LEU A 37 -8.04 -5.18 -9.38
C LEU A 37 -8.16 -5.45 -10.88
N LYS A 38 -9.06 -6.33 -11.32
CA LYS A 38 -9.31 -6.58 -12.75
C LYS A 38 -9.61 -5.29 -13.49
N SER A 39 -10.56 -4.52 -12.99
CA SER A 39 -10.99 -3.25 -13.59
C SER A 39 -9.85 -2.24 -13.71
N GLN A 40 -9.03 -2.09 -12.66
CA GLN A 40 -7.92 -1.14 -12.66
C GLN A 40 -6.76 -1.60 -13.58
N LEU A 41 -6.44 -2.89 -13.62
CA LEU A 41 -5.44 -3.43 -14.56
C LEU A 41 -5.87 -3.28 -16.01
N GLU A 42 -7.14 -3.52 -16.33
CA GLU A 42 -7.70 -3.28 -17.66
C GLU A 42 -7.57 -1.81 -18.07
N LYS A 43 -7.86 -0.90 -17.14
CA LYS A 43 -7.73 0.55 -17.36
C LYS A 43 -6.27 0.96 -17.56
N GLN A 44 -5.37 0.50 -16.70
CA GLN A 44 -3.94 0.80 -16.75
C GLN A 44 -3.32 0.31 -18.07
N ASN A 45 -3.65 -0.90 -18.50
CA ASN A 45 -3.07 -1.54 -19.67
C ASN A 45 -3.87 -1.29 -20.96
N LYS A 46 -4.98 -0.53 -20.89
CA LYS A 46 -5.86 -0.20 -22.04
C LYS A 46 -6.33 -1.44 -22.82
N LEU A 47 -6.68 -2.50 -22.10
CA LEU A 47 -7.14 -3.78 -22.68
C LEU A 47 -8.30 -4.35 -21.88
N LYS A 48 -8.92 -5.42 -22.39
CA LYS A 48 -9.92 -6.22 -21.69
C LYS A 48 -9.39 -7.63 -21.46
N LEU A 49 -9.71 -8.20 -20.32
CA LEU A 49 -9.34 -9.53 -19.89
C LEU A 49 -10.58 -10.40 -19.75
N SER A 50 -10.61 -11.56 -20.40
CA SER A 50 -11.60 -12.59 -20.08
C SER A 50 -11.35 -13.13 -18.66
N ASP A 51 -12.30 -13.86 -18.09
CA ASP A 51 -12.12 -14.44 -16.77
C ASP A 51 -10.99 -15.46 -16.73
N LYS A 52 -10.78 -16.20 -17.80
CA LYS A 52 -9.65 -17.14 -17.92
C LYS A 52 -8.31 -16.42 -18.03
N GLU A 53 -8.24 -15.33 -18.77
CA GLU A 53 -7.05 -14.50 -18.88
C GLU A 53 -6.71 -13.85 -17.53
N PHE A 54 -7.71 -13.33 -16.83
CA PHE A 54 -7.52 -12.75 -15.51
C PHE A 54 -7.13 -13.80 -14.46
N ALA A 55 -7.65 -15.03 -14.55
CA ALA A 55 -7.20 -16.12 -13.70
C ALA A 55 -5.70 -16.43 -13.88
N LYS A 56 -5.17 -16.33 -15.11
CA LYS A 56 -3.72 -16.45 -15.34
C LYS A 56 -2.94 -15.32 -14.67
N VAL A 57 -3.47 -14.09 -14.69
CA VAL A 57 -2.88 -12.94 -13.99
C VAL A 57 -2.85 -13.18 -12.47
N LEU A 58 -3.96 -13.61 -11.87
CA LEU A 58 -4.03 -13.93 -10.45
C LEU A 58 -3.05 -15.05 -10.06
N ASN A 59 -2.93 -16.10 -10.88
CA ASN A 59 -1.97 -17.18 -10.66
C ASN A 59 -0.52 -16.69 -10.73
N HIS A 60 -0.21 -15.74 -11.62
CA HIS A 60 1.11 -15.11 -11.71
C HIS A 60 1.42 -14.29 -10.45
N LEU A 61 0.44 -13.54 -9.95
CA LEU A 61 0.56 -12.71 -8.75
C LEU A 61 0.65 -13.54 -7.46
N ASN A 62 0.01 -14.72 -7.40
CA ASN A 62 -0.06 -15.53 -6.18
C ASN A 62 1.20 -16.40 -5.98
N LYS A 63 2.38 -15.76 -5.91
CA LYS A 63 3.67 -16.44 -5.74
C LYS A 63 4.54 -15.73 -4.73
N GLY A 64 5.21 -16.51 -3.90
CA GLY A 64 6.25 -16.04 -3.01
C GLY A 64 5.76 -15.20 -1.82
N ASN A 65 6.72 -14.64 -1.12
CA ASN A 65 6.52 -13.75 0.03
C ASN A 65 6.40 -12.27 -0.40
N VAL A 66 6.34 -11.35 0.55
CA VAL A 66 6.21 -9.92 0.28
C VAL A 66 7.35 -9.35 -0.60
N PHE A 67 8.56 -9.89 -0.48
CA PHE A 67 9.71 -9.47 -1.29
C PHE A 67 9.53 -9.90 -2.76
N GLU A 68 9.23 -11.18 -3.02
CA GLU A 68 8.97 -11.67 -4.36
C GLU A 68 7.77 -10.97 -4.99
N ARG A 69 6.70 -10.73 -4.22
CA ARG A 69 5.51 -10.00 -4.69
C ARG A 69 5.83 -8.55 -5.06
N ALA A 70 6.65 -7.86 -4.27
CA ALA A 70 7.11 -6.52 -4.60
C ALA A 70 7.94 -6.51 -5.89
N LYS A 71 8.70 -7.56 -6.15
CA LYS A 71 9.48 -7.74 -7.39
C LYS A 71 8.56 -8.01 -8.59
N ILE A 72 7.59 -8.91 -8.45
CA ILE A 72 6.59 -9.22 -9.48
C ILE A 72 5.87 -7.96 -9.96
N LEU A 73 5.49 -7.05 -9.05
CA LEU A 73 4.81 -5.81 -9.43
C LEU A 73 5.68 -4.84 -10.25
N ARG A 74 7.00 -4.99 -10.19
CA ARG A 74 7.96 -4.17 -10.96
C ARG A 74 8.30 -4.78 -12.31
N ASP A 75 7.95 -6.03 -12.55
CA ASP A 75 8.12 -6.72 -13.83
C ASP A 75 6.84 -6.67 -14.66
N LYS A 76 6.97 -6.83 -15.97
CA LYS A 76 5.83 -7.01 -16.88
C LYS A 76 5.55 -8.49 -17.07
N MET A 77 4.28 -8.88 -16.95
CA MET A 77 3.84 -10.24 -17.23
C MET A 77 3.50 -10.37 -18.71
N GLN A 78 4.11 -11.32 -19.42
CA GLN A 78 3.63 -11.72 -20.72
C GLN A 78 2.40 -12.62 -20.58
N LEU A 79 1.30 -12.22 -21.20
CA LEU A 79 0.02 -12.93 -21.21
C LEU A 79 -0.35 -13.34 -22.63
N THR A 80 -0.52 -14.63 -22.88
CA THR A 80 -1.14 -15.11 -24.11
C THR A 80 -2.66 -15.13 -23.94
N LYS A 81 -3.32 -14.34 -24.76
CA LYS A 81 -4.78 -14.19 -24.80
C LYS A 81 -5.45 -15.43 -25.40
N GLU A 82 -6.78 -15.52 -25.27
CA GLU A 82 -7.57 -16.63 -25.83
C GLU A 82 -7.57 -16.64 -27.36
N ASP A 83 -7.37 -15.51 -28.02
CA ASP A 83 -7.22 -15.37 -29.47
C ASP A 83 -5.80 -15.75 -29.99
N GLY A 84 -4.88 -16.15 -29.11
CA GLY A 84 -3.51 -16.50 -29.42
C GLY A 84 -2.55 -15.30 -29.47
N THR A 85 -3.02 -14.08 -29.35
CA THR A 85 -2.14 -12.91 -29.29
C THR A 85 -1.42 -12.81 -27.95
N SER A 86 -0.23 -12.21 -27.93
CA SER A 86 0.52 -11.96 -26.70
C SER A 86 0.52 -10.50 -26.35
N VAL A 87 0.23 -10.18 -25.11
CA VAL A 87 0.28 -8.83 -24.54
C VAL A 87 1.14 -8.80 -23.28
N TYR A 88 1.64 -7.64 -22.93
CA TYR A 88 2.35 -7.44 -21.66
C TYR A 88 1.43 -6.71 -20.67
N ILE A 89 1.29 -7.27 -19.49
CA ILE A 89 0.56 -6.65 -18.37
C ILE A 89 1.56 -5.94 -17.48
N GLU A 90 1.41 -4.63 -17.38
CA GLU A 90 2.15 -3.77 -16.46
C GLU A 90 1.31 -3.56 -15.18
N PHE A 91 1.88 -3.93 -14.03
CA PHE A 91 1.20 -3.79 -12.74
C PHE A 91 1.40 -2.40 -12.15
N LEU A 92 2.59 -1.82 -12.31
CA LEU A 92 2.95 -0.47 -11.85
C LEU A 92 3.71 0.26 -12.95
N ASN A 93 3.27 1.47 -13.27
CA ASN A 93 4.05 2.37 -14.13
C ASN A 93 5.19 2.97 -13.28
N GLN A 94 6.40 2.45 -13.47
CA GLN A 94 7.58 2.86 -12.71
C GLN A 94 8.28 4.08 -13.30
N GLU A 95 8.11 4.34 -14.60
CA GLU A 95 8.70 5.49 -15.29
C GLU A 95 7.90 6.76 -15.05
N HIS A 96 6.56 6.63 -15.15
CA HIS A 96 5.62 7.73 -14.96
C HIS A 96 4.70 7.42 -13.77
N TRP A 97 5.27 7.32 -12.57
CA TRP A 97 4.58 6.89 -11.34
C TRP A 97 3.34 7.72 -11.00
N CYS A 98 3.28 9.00 -11.43
CA CYS A 98 2.09 9.84 -11.25
C CYS A 98 0.91 9.45 -12.17
N GLN A 99 1.12 8.61 -13.17
CA GLN A 99 0.09 8.14 -14.09
C GLN A 99 -0.60 6.84 -13.62
N ASN A 100 -0.16 6.27 -12.51
CA ASN A 100 -0.86 5.16 -11.87
C ASN A 100 -2.27 5.59 -11.41
N GLN A 101 -3.15 4.63 -11.20
CA GLN A 101 -4.50 4.87 -10.66
C GLN A 101 -4.45 4.78 -9.13
N PHE A 102 -4.92 5.82 -8.45
CA PHE A 102 -4.85 5.91 -6.99
C PHE A 102 -6.23 5.80 -6.37
N GLN A 103 -6.38 4.85 -5.46
CA GLN A 103 -7.63 4.64 -4.77
C GLN A 103 -7.39 4.53 -3.26
N VAL A 104 -8.40 4.91 -2.49
CA VAL A 104 -8.48 4.68 -1.06
C VAL A 104 -9.73 3.89 -0.73
N THR A 105 -9.60 2.92 0.16
CA THR A 105 -10.71 2.17 0.74
C THR A 105 -10.52 2.06 2.24
N ASN A 106 -11.60 1.78 2.97
CA ASN A 106 -11.54 1.59 4.40
C ASN A 106 -12.47 0.45 4.83
N GLN A 107 -12.26 -0.03 6.06
CA GLN A 107 -13.08 -1.05 6.72
C GLN A 107 -13.21 -2.36 5.91
N VAL A 108 -12.18 -2.69 5.11
CA VAL A 108 -12.16 -3.94 4.36
C VAL A 108 -12.12 -5.11 5.33
N THR A 109 -13.06 -6.03 5.18
CA THR A 109 -13.13 -7.23 6.00
C THR A 109 -12.52 -8.41 5.25
N MET A 110 -11.52 -9.03 5.87
CA MET A 110 -10.90 -10.25 5.35
C MET A 110 -11.18 -11.41 6.29
N GLU A 111 -11.71 -12.49 5.74
CA GLU A 111 -11.95 -13.74 6.46
C GLU A 111 -10.72 -14.64 6.31
N GLY A 112 -9.99 -14.82 7.40
CA GLY A 112 -8.85 -15.71 7.52
C GLY A 112 -9.03 -16.62 8.73
N VAL A 113 -7.95 -16.94 9.45
CA VAL A 113 -8.03 -17.65 10.74
C VAL A 113 -8.91 -16.87 11.73
N TYR A 114 -8.87 -15.54 11.62
CA TYR A 114 -9.77 -14.61 12.31
C TYR A 114 -10.30 -13.58 11.34
N LYS A 115 -11.53 -13.12 11.56
CA LYS A 115 -12.11 -12.00 10.84
C LYS A 115 -11.38 -10.72 11.26
N ASN A 116 -10.65 -10.11 10.33
CA ASN A 116 -9.95 -8.85 10.56
C ASN A 116 -10.56 -7.75 9.70
N ARG A 117 -10.59 -6.55 10.25
CA ARG A 117 -11.05 -5.36 9.57
C ARG A 117 -9.92 -4.35 9.53
N TYR A 118 -9.56 -3.93 8.32
CA TYR A 118 -8.46 -3.01 8.07
C TYR A 118 -8.96 -1.58 8.04
N ASP A 119 -8.29 -0.67 8.75
CA ASP A 119 -8.77 0.70 8.90
C ASP A 119 -8.78 1.44 7.55
N VAL A 120 -7.61 1.75 6.99
CA VAL A 120 -7.51 2.43 5.68
C VAL A 120 -6.45 1.75 4.84
N THR A 121 -6.77 1.49 3.57
CA THR A 121 -5.85 0.89 2.59
C THR A 121 -5.73 1.79 1.37
N LEU A 122 -4.51 2.09 0.93
CA LEU A 122 -4.27 2.72 -0.37
C LEU A 122 -3.98 1.65 -1.41
N LEU A 123 -4.64 1.82 -2.55
CA LEU A 123 -4.50 0.93 -3.70
C LEU A 123 -3.84 1.72 -4.85
N VAL A 124 -2.88 1.10 -5.50
CA VAL A 124 -2.28 1.61 -6.74
C VAL A 124 -2.57 0.61 -7.84
N ASN A 125 -3.22 1.05 -8.91
CA ASN A 125 -3.74 0.20 -9.99
C ASN A 125 -4.59 -0.98 -9.48
N GLY A 126 -5.37 -0.75 -8.39
CA GLY A 126 -6.20 -1.76 -7.74
C GLY A 126 -5.45 -2.69 -6.78
N MET A 127 -4.13 -2.60 -6.70
CA MET A 127 -3.31 -3.43 -5.80
C MET A 127 -3.15 -2.76 -4.43
N PRO A 128 -3.45 -3.43 -3.31
CA PRO A 128 -3.26 -2.87 -1.97
C PRO A 128 -1.77 -2.81 -1.65
N LEU A 129 -1.20 -1.59 -1.57
CA LEU A 129 0.23 -1.38 -1.37
C LEU A 129 0.59 -0.68 -0.08
N VAL A 130 -0.34 0.09 0.51
CA VAL A 130 -0.14 0.77 1.78
C VAL A 130 -1.29 0.46 2.73
N GLN A 131 -0.96 -0.01 3.92
CA GLN A 131 -1.92 -0.20 5.00
C GLN A 131 -1.69 0.85 6.08
N ILE A 132 -2.75 1.56 6.44
CA ILE A 132 -2.75 2.58 7.49
C ILE A 132 -3.57 2.05 8.66
N GLU A 133 -2.95 1.99 9.83
CA GLU A 133 -3.59 1.55 11.07
C GLU A 133 -3.70 2.73 12.03
N LEU A 134 -4.90 2.95 12.51
CA LEU A 134 -5.24 4.10 13.34
C LEU A 134 -5.56 3.67 14.78
N LYS A 135 -5.17 4.49 15.71
CA LYS A 135 -5.56 4.40 17.11
C LYS A 135 -6.09 5.75 17.59
N ARG A 136 -6.98 5.71 18.54
CA ARG A 136 -7.48 6.95 19.16
C ARG A 136 -6.35 7.72 19.83
N ARG A 137 -6.50 9.03 19.86
CA ARG A 137 -5.58 9.93 20.56
C ARG A 137 -5.35 9.48 22.01
N GLY A 138 -4.09 9.46 22.42
CA GLY A 138 -3.66 9.05 23.77
C GLY A 138 -3.28 7.58 23.90
N LEU A 139 -3.47 6.75 22.86
CA LEU A 139 -2.92 5.39 22.83
C LEU A 139 -1.50 5.38 22.27
N GLU A 140 -0.73 4.39 22.72
CA GLU A 140 0.63 4.21 22.22
C GLU A 140 0.65 3.70 20.78
N MET A 141 1.59 4.22 20.00
CA MET A 141 1.83 3.79 18.62
C MET A 141 2.16 2.30 18.50
N LYS A 142 2.68 1.71 19.57
CA LYS A 142 3.02 0.29 19.63
C LYS A 142 1.78 -0.61 19.52
N GLU A 143 0.62 -0.14 19.94
CA GLU A 143 -0.65 -0.87 19.79
C GLU A 143 -1.03 -1.02 18.32
N ALA A 144 -0.96 0.08 17.55
CA ALA A 144 -1.17 0.04 16.10
C ALA A 144 -0.15 -0.88 15.40
N PHE A 145 1.11 -0.79 15.77
CA PHE A 145 2.15 -1.67 15.25
C PHE A 145 1.86 -3.16 15.53
N ASN A 146 1.48 -3.50 16.75
CA ASN A 146 1.13 -4.88 17.11
C ASN A 146 -0.09 -5.39 16.32
N GLN A 147 -1.02 -4.50 15.97
CA GLN A 147 -2.18 -4.86 15.15
C GLN A 147 -1.78 -5.22 13.72
N THR A 148 -0.88 -4.48 13.10
CA THR A 148 -0.36 -4.83 11.76
C THR A 148 0.37 -6.18 11.76
N LEU A 149 1.10 -6.50 12.85
CA LEU A 149 1.74 -7.82 12.99
C LEU A 149 0.71 -8.97 13.08
N ARG A 150 -0.44 -8.73 13.73
CA ARG A 150 -1.53 -9.73 13.78
C ARG A 150 -2.13 -9.95 12.38
N TYR A 151 -2.36 -8.90 11.61
CA TYR A 151 -2.87 -9.01 10.24
C TYR A 151 -1.97 -9.86 9.36
N LYS A 152 -0.67 -9.63 9.40
CA LYS A 152 0.33 -10.42 8.67
C LYS A 152 0.27 -11.91 9.00
N ARG A 153 0.06 -12.25 10.28
CA ARG A 153 0.04 -13.65 10.74
C ARG A 153 -1.25 -14.37 10.40
N HIS A 154 -2.37 -13.65 10.34
CA HIS A 154 -3.68 -14.29 10.40
C HIS A 154 -4.58 -14.06 9.20
N SER A 155 -4.37 -13.00 8.41
CA SER A 155 -5.33 -12.66 7.36
C SER A 155 -4.75 -12.21 6.02
N PHE A 156 -3.50 -11.75 5.95
CA PHE A 156 -2.93 -11.31 4.67
C PHE A 156 -2.76 -12.43 3.65
N ALA A 157 -2.62 -13.67 4.10
CA ALA A 157 -2.48 -14.85 3.24
C ALA A 157 -3.80 -15.51 2.89
N SER A 158 -4.95 -15.00 3.40
CA SER A 158 -6.26 -15.59 3.09
C SER A 158 -6.68 -15.31 1.65
N GLY A 159 -7.48 -16.19 1.12
CA GLY A 159 -8.02 -16.12 -0.23
C GLY A 159 -6.96 -16.05 -1.31
N HIS A 160 -7.04 -15.06 -2.21
CA HIS A 160 -6.02 -14.79 -3.23
C HIS A 160 -4.77 -14.10 -2.67
N GLY A 161 -4.75 -13.78 -1.39
CA GLY A 161 -3.60 -13.20 -0.70
C GLY A 161 -3.19 -11.82 -1.21
N LEU A 162 -4.11 -11.02 -1.71
CA LEU A 162 -3.80 -9.69 -2.26
C LEU A 162 -3.21 -8.75 -1.21
N TYR A 163 -3.59 -8.87 0.06
CA TYR A 163 -2.98 -8.09 1.14
C TYR A 163 -1.51 -8.44 1.42
N GLN A 164 -0.99 -9.53 0.89
CA GLN A 164 0.46 -9.81 0.93
C GLN A 164 1.27 -8.86 0.02
N PHE A 165 0.62 -8.07 -0.84
CA PHE A 165 1.27 -7.04 -1.65
C PHE A 165 1.51 -5.74 -0.89
N ILE A 166 0.99 -5.57 0.33
CA ILE A 166 1.30 -4.42 1.17
C ILE A 166 2.82 -4.31 1.34
N GLN A 167 3.39 -3.20 0.84
CA GLN A 167 4.81 -2.91 0.93
C GLN A 167 5.12 -1.93 2.07
N LEU A 168 4.15 -1.10 2.42
CA LEU A 168 4.32 -0.03 3.39
C LEU A 168 3.21 -0.05 4.45
N PHE A 169 3.61 0.11 5.69
CA PHE A 169 2.70 0.38 6.80
C PHE A 169 2.83 1.81 7.26
N VAL A 170 1.69 2.40 7.59
CA VAL A 170 1.59 3.67 8.33
C VAL A 170 0.81 3.39 9.60
N ILE A 171 1.31 3.87 10.72
CA ILE A 171 0.65 3.78 12.03
C ILE A 171 0.47 5.17 12.60
N SER A 172 -0.72 5.48 13.13
CA SER A 172 -1.00 6.80 13.68
C SER A 172 -2.00 6.78 14.84
N ASN A 173 -1.84 7.74 15.76
CA ASN A 173 -2.83 8.07 16.76
C ASN A 173 -3.35 9.52 16.58
N GLY A 174 -3.20 10.05 15.37
CA GLY A 174 -3.57 11.41 15.00
C GLY A 174 -2.50 12.46 15.31
N VAL A 175 -1.77 12.31 16.41
CA VAL A 175 -0.72 13.25 16.87
C VAL A 175 0.67 12.78 16.47
N ASN A 176 0.88 11.48 16.49
CA ASN A 176 2.11 10.82 16.06
C ASN A 176 1.81 9.89 14.91
N THR A 177 2.60 9.99 13.85
CA THR A 177 2.49 9.16 12.65
C THR A 177 3.86 8.65 12.26
N LYS A 178 3.95 7.35 12.03
CA LYS A 178 5.18 6.68 11.60
C LYS A 178 4.90 5.77 10.43
N TYR A 179 5.94 5.49 9.65
CA TYR A 179 5.88 4.55 8.53
C TYR A 179 7.04 3.55 8.59
N TYR A 180 6.88 2.43 7.90
CA TYR A 180 7.90 1.39 7.79
C TYR A 180 7.59 0.39 6.67
N ALA A 181 8.61 -0.27 6.13
CA ALA A 181 8.45 -1.30 5.11
C ALA A 181 7.91 -2.61 5.72
N ASN A 182 7.16 -3.37 4.93
CA ASN A 182 6.62 -4.66 5.34
C ASN A 182 7.68 -5.76 5.19
N ASN A 183 8.12 -6.35 6.31
CA ASN A 183 9.08 -7.45 6.34
C ASN A 183 8.63 -8.56 7.28
N LYS A 184 9.19 -9.77 7.11
CA LYS A 184 8.85 -10.93 7.94
C LYS A 184 9.15 -10.65 9.42
N ASP A 185 10.38 -10.26 9.71
CA ASP A 185 10.84 -9.96 11.08
C ASP A 185 10.88 -8.45 11.26
N GLN A 186 9.93 -7.94 12.03
CA GLN A 186 9.69 -6.52 12.17
C GLN A 186 9.80 -6.08 13.63
N SER A 187 10.54 -5.02 13.87
CA SER A 187 10.67 -4.39 15.19
C SER A 187 10.08 -2.98 15.17
N PHE A 188 9.43 -2.58 16.26
CA PHE A 188 8.96 -1.21 16.42
C PHE A 188 10.10 -0.17 16.33
N LYS A 189 11.34 -0.57 16.63
CA LYS A 189 12.53 0.29 16.45
C LYS A 189 12.81 0.65 14.98
N GLN A 190 12.26 -0.10 14.03
CA GLN A 190 12.39 0.12 12.59
C GLN A 190 11.25 0.98 12.02
N THR A 191 10.51 1.68 12.85
CA THR A 191 9.48 2.65 12.44
C THR A 191 10.05 4.06 12.46
N PHE A 192 9.73 4.85 11.43
CA PHE A 192 10.31 6.18 11.23
C PHE A 192 9.22 7.26 11.21
N TYR A 193 9.57 8.45 11.71
CA TYR A 193 8.82 9.67 11.41
C TYR A 193 9.27 10.19 10.05
N TRP A 194 8.34 10.80 9.31
CA TRP A 194 8.71 11.62 8.17
C TRP A 194 9.25 12.98 8.65
N SER A 195 10.06 13.63 7.85
CA SER A 195 10.49 15.01 8.05
C SER A 195 10.54 15.74 6.71
N ASP A 196 10.44 17.05 6.73
CA ASP A 196 10.65 17.88 5.56
C ASP A 196 12.14 17.99 5.17
N LYS A 197 12.43 18.74 4.11
CA LYS A 197 13.79 18.98 3.60
C LYS A 197 14.72 19.64 4.61
N ASP A 198 14.17 20.40 5.55
CA ASP A 198 14.91 21.09 6.61
C ASP A 198 15.04 20.22 7.87
N ASN A 199 14.74 18.92 7.73
CA ASN A 199 14.78 17.90 8.78
C ASN A 199 13.82 18.16 9.95
N LYS A 200 12.79 18.99 9.75
CA LYS A 200 11.71 19.22 10.71
C LYS A 200 10.74 18.02 10.68
N LYS A 201 10.61 17.38 11.83
CA LYS A 201 9.77 16.21 11.98
C LYS A 201 8.28 16.52 11.77
N ILE A 202 7.63 15.71 10.93
CA ILE A 202 6.18 15.75 10.66
C ILE A 202 5.54 14.63 11.47
N THR A 203 4.78 15.00 12.51
CA THR A 203 4.18 14.02 13.42
C THR A 203 2.68 13.89 13.24
N GLN A 204 1.98 15.00 12.98
CA GLN A 204 0.52 15.02 12.84
C GLN A 204 0.08 14.21 11.61
N LEU A 205 -0.96 13.41 11.76
CA LEU A 205 -1.48 12.59 10.66
C LEU A 205 -1.89 13.45 9.44
N LYS A 206 -2.51 14.61 9.70
CA LYS A 206 -2.94 15.52 8.65
C LYS A 206 -1.77 16.02 7.79
N ASP A 207 -0.70 16.46 8.44
CA ASP A 207 0.49 16.99 7.76
C ASP A 207 1.23 15.86 7.05
N PHE A 208 1.35 14.69 7.71
CA PHE A 208 1.93 13.50 7.11
C PHE A 208 1.16 13.04 5.86
N ALA A 209 -0.17 13.09 5.88
CA ALA A 209 -0.97 12.71 4.72
C ALA A 209 -0.73 13.65 3.53
N ASN A 210 -0.64 14.96 3.77
CA ASN A 210 -0.36 15.93 2.72
C ASN A 210 1.02 15.72 2.08
N GLU A 211 2.05 15.44 2.89
CA GLU A 211 3.43 15.34 2.42
C GLU A 211 3.77 13.94 1.89
N PHE A 212 3.34 12.89 2.59
CA PHE A 212 3.79 11.53 2.32
C PHE A 212 2.77 10.68 1.56
N LEU A 213 1.46 10.89 1.77
CA LEU A 213 0.41 10.08 1.15
C LEU A 213 -0.21 10.75 -0.09
N GLU A 214 0.33 11.88 -0.55
CA GLU A 214 -0.03 12.47 -1.84
C GLU A 214 0.22 11.43 -2.95
N PRO A 215 -0.71 11.25 -3.93
CA PRO A 215 -0.67 10.18 -4.91
C PRO A 215 0.67 10.02 -5.63
N CYS A 216 1.22 11.11 -6.13
CA CYS A 216 2.47 11.09 -6.89
C CYS A 216 3.65 10.74 -5.99
N HIS A 217 3.70 11.31 -4.78
CA HIS A 217 4.75 11.04 -3.81
C HIS A 217 4.73 9.58 -3.31
N ILE A 218 3.56 9.07 -2.89
CA ILE A 218 3.48 7.68 -2.41
C ILE A 218 3.80 6.67 -3.51
N SER A 219 3.37 6.95 -4.75
CA SER A 219 3.73 6.12 -5.90
C SER A 219 5.23 6.15 -6.18
N LYS A 220 5.86 7.31 -6.13
CA LYS A 220 7.31 7.48 -6.24
C LYS A 220 8.05 6.69 -5.15
N MET A 221 7.58 6.77 -3.91
CA MET A 221 8.14 5.98 -2.80
C MET A 221 8.08 4.48 -3.09
N ILE A 222 6.94 3.97 -3.57
CA ILE A 222 6.75 2.54 -3.87
C ILE A 222 7.59 2.12 -5.07
N CYS A 223 7.55 2.87 -6.16
CA CYS A 223 8.20 2.49 -7.42
C CYS A 223 9.74 2.64 -7.36
N LYS A 224 10.24 3.67 -6.65
CA LYS A 224 11.64 4.07 -6.72
C LYS A 224 12.39 3.95 -5.39
N TYR A 225 11.73 4.20 -4.25
CA TYR A 225 12.39 4.36 -2.96
C TYR A 225 12.08 3.27 -1.93
N ILE A 226 11.36 2.22 -2.32
CA ILE A 226 11.41 0.93 -1.62
C ILE A 226 12.52 0.11 -2.28
N VAL A 227 13.61 -0.07 -1.57
CA VAL A 227 14.78 -0.85 -2.00
C VAL A 227 14.52 -2.33 -1.75
N LEU A 228 14.75 -3.15 -2.77
CA LEU A 228 14.70 -4.60 -2.68
C LEU A 228 16.09 -5.13 -2.34
N ALA A 229 16.33 -5.49 -1.08
CA ALA A 229 17.58 -6.07 -0.63
C ALA A 229 17.61 -7.56 -0.98
N GLU A 230 18.26 -7.91 -2.10
CA GLU A 230 18.26 -9.27 -2.66
C GLU A 230 18.93 -10.31 -1.75
N THR A 231 19.97 -9.91 -1.02
CA THR A 231 20.70 -10.82 -0.10
C THR A 231 19.81 -11.28 1.05
N ASP A 232 19.10 -10.35 1.67
CA ASP A 232 18.31 -10.62 2.86
C ASP A 232 16.83 -10.90 2.55
N LYS A 233 16.41 -10.71 1.29
CA LYS A 233 15.02 -10.83 0.82
C LYS A 233 14.06 -9.95 1.62
N ILE A 234 14.46 -8.70 1.88
CA ILE A 234 13.70 -7.70 2.63
C ILE A 234 13.43 -6.44 1.81
N LEU A 235 12.38 -5.73 2.20
CA LEU A 235 12.07 -4.39 1.72
C LEU A 235 12.65 -3.36 2.67
N MET A 236 13.32 -2.35 2.13
CA MET A 236 13.79 -1.19 2.88
C MET A 236 13.18 0.08 2.31
N VAL A 237 12.48 0.84 3.13
CA VAL A 237 11.98 2.17 2.75
C VAL A 237 12.98 3.23 3.18
N LEU A 238 13.24 4.21 2.30
CA LEU A 238 14.16 5.30 2.62
C LEU A 238 13.64 6.12 3.81
N ARG A 239 14.57 6.56 4.65
CA ARG A 239 14.34 7.59 5.67
C ARG A 239 14.33 8.96 5.01
N PRO A 240 13.71 9.99 5.62
CA PRO A 240 13.57 11.31 4.99
C PRO A 240 14.90 11.88 4.49
N TYR A 241 15.95 11.86 5.31
CA TYR A 241 17.27 12.39 4.91
C TYR A 241 17.88 11.62 3.74
N GLN A 242 17.63 10.30 3.62
CA GLN A 242 18.09 9.50 2.48
C GLN A 242 17.30 9.86 1.22
N TYR A 243 15.97 10.05 1.36
CA TYR A 243 15.11 10.49 0.28
C TYR A 243 15.59 11.83 -0.30
N TYR A 244 15.71 12.87 0.53
CA TYR A 244 16.13 14.19 0.07
C TYR A 244 17.58 14.21 -0.46
N ALA A 245 18.49 13.46 0.15
CA ALA A 245 19.85 13.34 -0.37
C ALA A 245 19.88 12.70 -1.75
N THR A 246 19.06 11.65 -1.98
CA THR A 246 18.95 10.99 -3.29
C THR A 246 18.31 11.89 -4.33
N GLU A 247 17.25 12.64 -3.98
CA GLU A 247 16.63 13.60 -4.89
C GLU A 247 17.63 14.69 -5.32
N ASN A 248 18.36 15.27 -4.40
CA ASN A 248 19.37 16.31 -4.68
C ASN A 248 20.56 15.82 -5.55
N ILE A 249 20.80 14.50 -5.62
CA ILE A 249 21.85 13.93 -6.48
C ILE A 249 21.34 13.70 -7.90
N ILE A 250 20.03 13.43 -8.04
CA ILE A 250 19.41 13.07 -9.33
C ILE A 250 18.98 14.32 -10.12
N GLU A 251 18.67 15.44 -9.43
CA GLU A 251 18.44 16.75 -10.04
C GLU A 251 19.74 17.35 -10.59
#